data_f7836400254ee9c0759b26643690d3ae
#
_entry.id   f7836400254ee9c0759b26643690d3ae
#
_cell.length_a   1.000
_cell.length_b   1.000
_cell.length_c   1.000
_cell.angle_alpha   90.00
_cell.angle_beta   90.00
_cell.angle_gamma   90.00
#
_symmetry.space_group_name_H-M   'P 1'
#
loop_
_entity.id
_entity.type
_entity.pdbx_description
1 polymer ?
#
loop_
_entity_poly.entity_id
_entity_poly.type
_entity_poly.pdbx_seq_one_letter_code
_entity_poly.pdbx_strand_id
1 'polypeptide(L)'
;MNRLSKSMQQQWQKQGYLHLKNVIPRDEVAAYLEAADEVIEQYEADNPELREKGAYPISEVLFRTSGMDRLMDHPNLFGLILDLMGPYLQIMGSEIYVRYPGGEMPKWHTDAGRSLGQIRVTPDSFPLNFKIQFFLTDILEEDHANFCLVPGTHRRPVPKDGSRRNGKNFGLGKETPPGGIQIIAEA
;
A
#
# COMPACT_ATOMS: atom_id res chain seq x y z
N MET A 1 -15.61 -10.46 -13.63
CA MET A 1 -14.90 -9.25 -13.17
C MET A 1 -15.81 -8.52 -12.19
N ASN A 2 -15.36 -8.41 -10.95
CA ASN A 2 -16.11 -7.72 -9.89
C ASN A 2 -16.20 -6.22 -10.19
N ARG A 3 -17.31 -5.60 -9.79
CA ARG A 3 -17.58 -4.17 -9.98
C ARG A 3 -17.85 -3.50 -8.64
N LEU A 4 -17.58 -2.21 -8.52
CA LEU A 4 -17.87 -1.45 -7.31
C LEU A 4 -19.37 -1.41 -7.02
N SER A 5 -19.77 -1.86 -5.83
CA SER A 5 -21.11 -1.63 -5.32
C SER A 5 -21.31 -0.16 -4.92
N LYS A 6 -22.56 0.27 -4.80
CA LYS A 6 -22.87 1.64 -4.31
C LYS A 6 -22.30 1.88 -2.91
N SER A 7 -22.33 0.88 -2.03
CA SER A 7 -21.76 0.99 -0.68
C SER A 7 -20.25 1.15 -0.70
N MET A 8 -19.55 0.39 -1.55
CA MET A 8 -18.09 0.53 -1.73
C MET A 8 -17.73 1.92 -2.28
N GLN A 9 -18.49 2.44 -3.25
CA GLN A 9 -18.28 3.79 -3.77
C GLN A 9 -18.44 4.85 -2.68
N GLN A 10 -19.48 4.74 -1.85
CA GLN A 10 -19.71 5.65 -0.72
C GLN A 10 -18.59 5.56 0.32
N GLN A 11 -18.14 4.34 0.64
CA GLN A 11 -17.01 4.13 1.55
C GLN A 11 -15.73 4.75 1.00
N TRP A 12 -15.40 4.47 -0.26
CA TRP A 12 -14.24 5.07 -0.94
C TRP A 12 -14.27 6.59 -0.90
N GLN A 13 -15.40 7.18 -1.29
CA GLN A 13 -15.57 8.64 -1.28
C GLN A 13 -15.42 9.24 0.11
N LYS A 14 -15.92 8.57 1.15
CA LYS A 14 -15.89 9.07 2.52
C LYS A 14 -14.55 8.81 3.21
N GLN A 15 -14.00 7.62 3.05
CA GLN A 15 -12.86 7.14 3.83
C GLN A 15 -11.54 7.14 3.05
N GLY A 16 -11.57 7.05 1.71
CA GLY A 16 -10.38 7.00 0.86
C GLY A 16 -9.69 5.66 0.80
N TYR A 17 -10.31 4.62 1.33
CA TYR A 17 -9.82 3.25 1.24
C TYR A 17 -10.96 2.25 1.22
N LEU A 18 -10.66 1.06 0.68
CA LEU A 18 -11.50 -0.13 0.79
C LEU A 18 -10.66 -1.26 1.37
N HIS A 19 -11.18 -1.92 2.39
CA HIS A 19 -10.62 -3.18 2.87
C HIS A 19 -11.47 -4.32 2.32
N LEU A 20 -10.90 -5.09 1.41
CA LEU A 20 -11.58 -6.18 0.72
C LEU A 20 -11.07 -7.52 1.26
N LYS A 21 -11.96 -8.36 1.73
CA LYS A 21 -11.62 -9.69 2.26
C LYS A 21 -11.86 -10.75 1.21
N ASN A 22 -11.03 -11.79 1.22
CA ASN A 22 -11.18 -12.98 0.37
C ASN A 22 -11.26 -12.66 -1.15
N VAL A 23 -10.49 -11.66 -1.60
CA VAL A 23 -10.46 -11.29 -3.03
C VAL A 23 -9.59 -12.25 -3.81
N ILE A 24 -8.46 -12.64 -3.23
CA ILE A 24 -7.53 -13.60 -3.79
C ILE A 24 -7.78 -14.96 -3.12
N PRO A 25 -7.92 -16.05 -3.89
CA PRO A 25 -8.02 -17.40 -3.34
C PRO A 25 -6.79 -17.77 -2.49
N ARG A 26 -6.98 -18.51 -1.40
CA ARG A 26 -5.90 -18.85 -0.46
C ARG A 26 -4.76 -19.66 -1.10
N ASP A 27 -5.06 -20.50 -2.06
CA ASP A 27 -4.07 -21.26 -2.82
C ASP A 27 -3.21 -20.34 -3.71
N GLU A 28 -3.82 -19.31 -4.30
CA GLU A 28 -3.07 -18.27 -5.02
C GLU A 28 -2.23 -17.41 -4.07
N VAL A 29 -2.75 -17.05 -2.88
CA VAL A 29 -1.97 -16.32 -1.86
C VAL A 29 -0.74 -17.11 -1.45
N ALA A 30 -0.86 -18.43 -1.26
CA ALA A 30 0.29 -19.28 -0.94
C ALA A 30 1.37 -19.26 -2.03
N ALA A 31 0.97 -19.31 -3.30
CA ALA A 31 1.90 -19.20 -4.43
C ALA A 31 2.58 -17.81 -4.51
N TYR A 32 1.83 -16.73 -4.23
CA TYR A 32 2.42 -15.38 -4.17
C TYR A 32 3.38 -15.22 -2.99
N LEU A 33 3.08 -15.85 -1.84
CA LEU A 33 3.98 -15.84 -0.70
C LEU A 33 5.28 -16.59 -1.01
N GLU A 34 5.21 -17.76 -1.65
CA GLU A 34 6.38 -18.51 -2.09
C GLU A 34 7.26 -17.66 -3.04
N ALA A 35 6.66 -17.01 -4.03
CA ALA A 35 7.38 -16.11 -4.93
C ALA A 35 7.97 -14.89 -4.21
N ALA A 36 7.31 -14.39 -3.16
CA ALA A 36 7.83 -13.31 -2.33
C ALA A 36 9.04 -13.77 -1.51
N ASP A 37 8.95 -14.95 -0.90
CA ASP A 37 10.02 -15.52 -0.07
C ASP A 37 11.29 -15.74 -0.90
N GLU A 38 11.20 -16.26 -2.13
CA GLU A 38 12.33 -16.39 -3.05
C GLU A 38 13.01 -15.03 -3.33
N VAL A 39 12.22 -13.98 -3.57
CA VAL A 39 12.76 -12.62 -3.77
C VAL A 39 13.42 -12.09 -2.50
N ILE A 40 12.81 -12.33 -1.34
CA ILE A 40 13.33 -11.88 -0.04
C ILE A 40 14.67 -12.59 0.26
N GLU A 41 14.73 -13.91 0.10
CA GLU A 41 15.94 -14.69 0.34
C GLU A 41 17.11 -14.21 -0.53
N GLN A 42 16.86 -14.00 -1.83
CA GLN A 42 17.90 -13.50 -2.72
C GLN A 42 18.33 -12.08 -2.34
N TYR A 43 17.37 -11.21 -2.01
CA TYR A 43 17.66 -9.82 -1.65
C TYR A 43 18.44 -9.70 -0.34
N GLU A 44 18.14 -10.53 0.65
CA GLU A 44 18.88 -10.60 1.92
C GLU A 44 20.27 -11.22 1.75
N ALA A 45 20.44 -12.19 0.84
CA ALA A 45 21.76 -12.74 0.51
C ALA A 45 22.70 -11.66 -0.05
N ASP A 46 22.17 -10.76 -0.85
CA ASP A 46 22.90 -9.62 -1.43
C ASP A 46 23.07 -8.45 -0.44
N ASN A 47 22.25 -8.38 0.62
CA ASN A 47 22.20 -7.29 1.58
C ASN A 47 21.99 -7.80 3.02
N PRO A 48 22.98 -8.51 3.60
CA PRO A 48 22.80 -9.24 4.87
C PRO A 48 22.45 -8.34 6.08
N GLU A 49 22.80 -7.05 6.02
CA GLU A 49 22.49 -6.08 7.10
C GLU A 49 21.00 -5.76 7.22
N LEU A 50 20.19 -6.08 6.20
CA LEU A 50 18.77 -5.76 6.21
C LEU A 50 17.98 -6.61 7.20
N ARG A 51 18.38 -7.84 7.39
CA ARG A 51 17.75 -8.73 8.36
C ARG A 51 17.89 -8.21 9.79
N GLU A 52 19.02 -7.59 10.10
CA GLU A 52 19.24 -6.95 11.42
C GLU A 52 18.40 -5.68 11.60
N LYS A 53 18.08 -4.95 10.51
CA LYS A 53 17.17 -3.80 10.57
C LYS A 53 15.74 -4.19 10.92
N GLY A 54 15.34 -5.42 10.64
CA GLY A 54 14.03 -5.97 10.96
C GLY A 54 12.85 -5.42 10.16
N ALA A 55 13.02 -4.35 9.35
CA ALA A 55 11.98 -3.80 8.48
C ALA A 55 12.58 -3.06 7.28
N TYR A 56 12.17 -3.41 6.06
CA TYR A 56 12.66 -2.76 4.83
C TYR A 56 11.71 -3.04 3.65
N PRO A 57 11.68 -2.15 2.64
CA PRO A 57 11.03 -2.41 1.37
C PRO A 57 12.01 -3.06 0.37
N ILE A 58 11.49 -3.94 -0.48
CA ILE A 58 12.15 -4.41 -1.70
C ILE A 58 11.38 -3.79 -2.87
N SER A 59 12.01 -2.88 -3.59
CA SER A 59 11.38 -2.19 -4.72
C SER A 59 11.54 -2.98 -6.03
N GLU A 60 10.71 -2.59 -7.01
CA GLU A 60 10.76 -3.12 -8.38
C GLU A 60 10.53 -4.64 -8.46
N VAL A 61 9.59 -5.15 -7.66
CA VAL A 61 9.29 -6.59 -7.55
C VAL A 61 8.95 -7.22 -8.90
N LEU A 62 8.22 -6.51 -9.76
CA LEU A 62 7.85 -6.99 -11.10
C LEU A 62 9.05 -7.23 -12.04
N PHE A 63 10.22 -6.68 -11.73
CA PHE A 63 11.47 -6.98 -12.43
C PHE A 63 12.28 -8.10 -11.78
N ARG A 64 11.87 -8.56 -10.59
CA ARG A 64 12.57 -9.59 -9.82
C ARG A 64 11.95 -10.97 -9.99
N THR A 65 10.65 -11.03 -10.14
CA THR A 65 9.89 -12.27 -10.31
C THR A 65 8.66 -12.06 -11.16
N SER A 66 8.32 -13.03 -12.00
CA SER A 66 7.04 -13.10 -12.68
C SER A 66 5.95 -13.79 -11.84
N GLY A 67 6.32 -14.36 -10.70
CA GLY A 67 5.38 -15.09 -9.82
C GLY A 67 4.26 -14.23 -9.25
N MET A 68 4.40 -12.88 -9.32
CA MET A 68 3.38 -11.94 -8.84
C MET A 68 2.70 -11.13 -9.94
N ASP A 69 3.02 -11.37 -11.21
CA ASP A 69 2.48 -10.57 -12.34
C ASP A 69 0.95 -10.57 -12.36
N ARG A 70 0.35 -11.69 -11.98
CA ARG A 70 -1.11 -11.85 -11.94
C ARG A 70 -1.82 -10.90 -10.98
N LEU A 71 -1.14 -10.38 -9.96
CA LEU A 71 -1.71 -9.39 -9.03
C LEU A 71 -2.01 -8.05 -9.70
N MET A 72 -1.36 -7.73 -10.83
CA MET A 72 -1.59 -6.48 -11.56
C MET A 72 -2.99 -6.43 -12.20
N ASP A 73 -3.46 -7.55 -12.73
CA ASP A 73 -4.72 -7.64 -13.46
C ASP A 73 -5.65 -8.75 -12.93
N HIS A 74 -5.50 -9.11 -11.67
CA HIS A 74 -6.27 -10.20 -11.07
C HIS A 74 -7.78 -10.03 -11.33
N PRO A 75 -8.50 -11.04 -11.87
CA PRO A 75 -9.87 -10.90 -12.35
C PRO A 75 -10.87 -10.50 -11.28
N ASN A 76 -10.59 -10.84 -10.01
CA ASN A 76 -11.44 -10.46 -8.89
C ASN A 76 -11.23 -9.00 -8.45
N LEU A 77 -10.14 -8.35 -8.87
CA LEU A 77 -9.77 -7.01 -8.44
C LEU A 77 -9.77 -5.98 -9.56
N PHE A 78 -9.32 -6.37 -10.76
CA PHE A 78 -9.05 -5.43 -11.85
C PHE A 78 -10.28 -4.59 -12.25
N GLY A 79 -11.49 -5.16 -12.21
CA GLY A 79 -12.71 -4.41 -12.47
C GLY A 79 -12.99 -3.29 -11.47
N LEU A 80 -12.62 -3.49 -10.20
CA LEU A 80 -12.73 -2.47 -9.16
C LEU A 80 -11.72 -1.33 -9.40
N ILE A 81 -10.50 -1.69 -9.84
CA ILE A 81 -9.46 -0.71 -10.19
C ILE A 81 -9.94 0.18 -11.35
N LEU A 82 -10.50 -0.42 -12.40
CA LEU A 82 -11.05 0.32 -13.54
C LEU A 82 -12.20 1.24 -13.14
N ASP A 83 -13.06 0.82 -12.23
CA ASP A 83 -14.16 1.65 -11.72
C ASP A 83 -13.66 2.85 -10.90
N LEU A 84 -12.54 2.69 -10.18
CA LEU A 84 -11.96 3.76 -9.35
C LEU A 84 -11.08 4.73 -10.17
N MET A 85 -10.31 4.21 -11.11
CA MET A 85 -9.23 4.95 -11.77
C MET A 85 -9.46 5.18 -13.26
N GLY A 86 -10.49 4.55 -13.83
CA GLY A 86 -10.70 4.57 -15.29
C GLY A 86 -9.70 3.65 -16.03
N PRO A 87 -9.76 3.63 -17.38
CA PRO A 87 -9.01 2.67 -18.19
C PRO A 87 -7.55 3.07 -18.48
N TYR A 88 -7.16 4.31 -18.21
CA TYR A 88 -5.82 4.81 -18.51
C TYR A 88 -4.94 4.71 -17.26
N LEU A 89 -4.38 3.52 -17.05
CA LEU A 89 -3.59 3.19 -15.87
C LEU A 89 -2.11 3.09 -16.21
N GLN A 90 -1.28 3.53 -15.28
CA GLN A 90 0.16 3.31 -15.31
C GLN A 90 0.60 2.76 -13.98
N ILE A 91 1.34 1.65 -13.98
CA ILE A 91 2.00 1.14 -12.79
C ILE A 91 3.20 2.04 -12.51
N MET A 92 3.25 2.60 -11.31
CA MET A 92 4.33 3.50 -10.89
C MET A 92 5.42 2.77 -10.11
N GLY A 93 5.12 1.63 -9.53
CA GLY A 93 6.05 0.84 -8.74
C GLY A 93 5.38 -0.40 -8.15
N SER A 94 6.21 -1.32 -7.72
CA SER A 94 5.82 -2.53 -7.01
C SER A 94 6.82 -2.79 -5.89
N GLU A 95 6.34 -3.12 -4.69
CA GLU A 95 7.17 -3.27 -3.50
C GLU A 95 6.70 -4.45 -2.65
N ILE A 96 7.65 -5.20 -2.08
CA ILE A 96 7.42 -6.10 -0.96
C ILE A 96 7.89 -5.38 0.30
N TYR A 97 7.04 -5.31 1.32
CA TYR A 97 7.42 -4.81 2.64
C TYR A 97 7.68 -5.99 3.57
N VAL A 98 8.96 -6.21 3.87
CA VAL A 98 9.40 -7.23 4.83
C VAL A 98 9.39 -6.63 6.22
N ARG A 99 8.85 -7.37 7.20
CA ARG A 99 8.83 -6.98 8.60
C ARG A 99 9.04 -8.17 9.51
N TYR A 100 10.12 -8.15 10.23
CA TYR A 100 10.44 -9.09 11.30
C TYR A 100 10.00 -8.55 12.67
N PRO A 101 9.78 -9.42 13.65
CA PRO A 101 9.51 -8.99 15.02
C PRO A 101 10.57 -8.03 15.54
N GLY A 102 10.14 -6.91 16.14
CA GLY A 102 11.05 -5.86 16.64
C GLY A 102 11.56 -4.86 15.60
N GLY A 103 11.20 -5.03 14.32
CA GLY A 103 11.56 -4.08 13.26
C GLY A 103 10.95 -2.69 13.47
N GLU A 104 11.67 -1.65 13.05
CA GLU A 104 11.19 -0.27 13.20
C GLU A 104 9.95 0.00 12.36
N MET A 105 8.94 0.60 12.97
CA MET A 105 7.77 1.11 12.24
C MET A 105 8.15 2.31 11.37
N PRO A 106 7.69 2.36 10.10
CA PRO A 106 7.88 3.52 9.26
C PRO A 106 7.14 4.72 9.86
N LYS A 107 7.64 5.91 9.55
CA LYS A 107 6.96 7.14 9.94
C LYS A 107 5.66 7.31 9.16
N TRP A 108 4.65 7.84 9.80
CA TRP A 108 3.46 8.32 9.13
C TRP A 108 3.83 9.33 8.03
N HIS A 109 3.28 9.16 6.86
CA HIS A 109 3.59 10.01 5.70
C HIS A 109 2.40 10.06 4.74
N THR A 110 2.49 10.94 3.76
CA THR A 110 1.59 10.95 2.60
C THR A 110 2.39 10.59 1.35
N ASP A 111 1.81 9.80 0.47
CA ASP A 111 2.44 9.39 -0.79
C ASP A 111 2.36 10.44 -1.91
N ALA A 112 1.89 11.63 -1.57
CA ALA A 112 1.69 12.70 -2.54
C ALA A 112 2.97 13.15 -3.27
N GLY A 113 4.16 12.81 -2.79
CA GLY A 113 5.43 13.05 -3.43
C GLY A 113 5.67 14.51 -3.87
N ARG A 114 6.82 14.80 -4.49
CA ARG A 114 7.14 16.13 -5.00
C ARG A 114 6.27 16.54 -6.18
N SER A 115 6.04 15.63 -7.12
CA SER A 115 5.27 15.88 -8.34
C SER A 115 3.80 16.13 -8.04
N LEU A 116 3.19 15.29 -7.20
CA LEU A 116 1.78 15.46 -6.81
C LEU A 116 1.58 16.66 -5.87
N GLY A 117 2.60 17.04 -5.11
CA GLY A 117 2.53 18.19 -4.23
C GLY A 117 2.36 19.53 -4.92
N GLN A 118 2.60 19.63 -6.22
CA GLN A 118 2.36 20.82 -7.03
C GLN A 118 0.95 20.86 -7.63
N ILE A 119 0.25 19.72 -7.64
CA ILE A 119 -1.11 19.62 -8.14
C ILE A 119 -2.07 19.99 -7.00
N ARG A 120 -2.97 20.94 -7.29
CA ARG A 120 -4.02 21.31 -6.33
C ARG A 120 -5.06 20.19 -6.26
N VAL A 121 -5.08 19.49 -5.14
CA VAL A 121 -6.11 18.47 -4.84
C VAL A 121 -7.26 19.15 -4.10
N THR A 122 -8.47 18.88 -4.54
CA THR A 122 -9.72 19.27 -3.88
C THR A 122 -10.51 18.02 -3.50
N PRO A 123 -11.55 18.12 -2.66
CA PRO A 123 -12.40 16.97 -2.33
C PRO A 123 -13.02 16.26 -3.54
N ASP A 124 -13.17 16.97 -4.66
CA ASP A 124 -13.77 16.46 -5.90
C ASP A 124 -12.73 16.08 -6.96
N SER A 125 -11.44 16.15 -6.62
CA SER A 125 -10.38 15.76 -7.54
C SER A 125 -10.41 14.27 -7.81
N PHE A 126 -10.16 13.89 -9.07
CA PHE A 126 -9.94 12.51 -9.46
C PHE A 126 -8.70 11.97 -8.73
N PRO A 127 -8.68 10.69 -8.29
CA PRO A 127 -7.51 10.09 -7.65
C PRO A 127 -6.31 10.08 -8.62
N LEU A 128 -5.22 10.72 -8.23
CA LEU A 128 -3.99 10.78 -9.04
C LEU A 128 -3.03 9.64 -8.74
N ASN A 129 -3.12 9.08 -7.54
CA ASN A 129 -2.33 7.95 -7.10
C ASN A 129 -3.22 6.99 -6.31
N PHE A 130 -3.02 5.72 -6.57
CA PHE A 130 -3.78 4.63 -5.98
C PHE A 130 -2.81 3.52 -5.60
N LYS A 131 -2.90 3.03 -4.38
CA LYS A 131 -2.11 1.89 -3.92
C LYS A 131 -3.00 0.71 -3.59
N ILE A 132 -2.52 -0.47 -3.92
CA ILE A 132 -3.12 -1.74 -3.52
C ILE A 132 -2.12 -2.42 -2.60
N GLN A 133 -2.57 -2.75 -1.40
CA GLN A 133 -1.81 -3.54 -0.44
C GLN A 133 -2.40 -4.95 -0.43
N PHE A 134 -1.61 -5.95 -0.79
CA PHE A 134 -1.93 -7.35 -0.59
C PHE A 134 -1.30 -7.83 0.71
N PHE A 135 -2.07 -8.54 1.52
CA PHE A 135 -1.58 -9.21 2.72
C PHE A 135 -1.33 -10.66 2.35
N LEU A 136 -0.07 -11.07 2.32
CA LEU A 136 0.35 -12.44 2.02
C LEU A 136 0.56 -13.27 3.29
N THR A 137 0.52 -12.63 4.46
CA THR A 137 0.59 -13.24 5.78
C THR A 137 -0.52 -12.69 6.66
N ASP A 138 -1.00 -13.48 7.59
CA ASP A 138 -2.04 -13.07 8.53
C ASP A 138 -1.53 -12.00 9.49
N ILE A 139 -2.33 -10.95 9.70
CA ILE A 139 -2.12 -9.90 10.70
C ILE A 139 -3.41 -9.80 11.51
N LEU A 140 -3.53 -10.62 12.56
CA LEU A 140 -4.79 -10.84 13.28
C LEU A 140 -4.99 -9.93 14.49
N GLU A 141 -3.95 -9.23 14.93
CA GLU A 141 -3.97 -8.36 16.11
C GLU A 141 -3.35 -7.01 15.78
N GLU A 142 -3.64 -5.99 16.60
CA GLU A 142 -2.97 -4.69 16.53
C GLU A 142 -1.49 -4.82 16.96
N ASP A 143 -0.67 -3.89 16.54
CA ASP A 143 0.78 -3.81 16.80
C ASP A 143 1.62 -5.00 16.27
N HIS A 144 1.06 -5.72 15.28
CA HIS A 144 1.72 -6.82 14.57
C HIS A 144 2.15 -6.41 13.16
N ALA A 145 2.85 -5.30 13.04
CA ALA A 145 3.31 -4.73 11.75
C ALA A 145 2.16 -4.32 10.79
N ASN A 146 1.01 -3.96 11.33
CA ASN A 146 -0.18 -3.60 10.60
C ASN A 146 0.05 -2.46 9.60
N PHE A 147 -0.65 -2.50 8.49
CA PHE A 147 -0.82 -1.33 7.65
C PHE A 147 -1.70 -0.31 8.38
N CYS A 148 -1.19 0.91 8.51
CA CYS A 148 -1.87 1.97 9.25
C CYS A 148 -2.28 3.09 8.31
N LEU A 149 -3.46 3.66 8.52
CA LEU A 149 -3.96 4.80 7.75
C LEU A 149 -4.86 5.71 8.58
N VAL A 150 -5.06 6.93 8.10
CA VAL A 150 -6.03 7.86 8.69
C VAL A 150 -7.20 8.05 7.71
N PRO A 151 -8.37 7.49 7.99
CA PRO A 151 -9.53 7.59 7.10
C PRO A 151 -9.90 9.04 6.77
N GLY A 152 -10.31 9.29 5.51
CA GLY A 152 -10.79 10.59 5.06
C GLY A 152 -9.68 11.61 4.73
N THR A 153 -8.39 11.26 4.91
CA THR A 153 -7.29 12.21 4.65
C THR A 153 -6.98 12.38 3.16
N HIS A 154 -7.41 11.48 2.30
CA HIS A 154 -7.27 11.57 0.84
C HIS A 154 -7.87 12.83 0.22
N ARG A 155 -8.82 13.46 0.90
CA ARG A 155 -9.49 14.71 0.49
C ARG A 155 -8.87 15.98 1.07
N ARG A 156 -7.87 15.83 1.93
CA ARG A 156 -7.22 16.99 2.54
C ARG A 156 -6.09 17.46 1.62
N PRO A 157 -5.97 18.78 1.42
CA PRO A 157 -4.83 19.30 0.69
C PRO A 157 -3.56 18.92 1.43
N VAL A 158 -2.55 18.50 0.69
CA VAL A 158 -1.22 18.25 1.27
C VAL A 158 -0.72 19.56 1.89
N PRO A 159 -0.27 19.55 3.15
CA PRO A 159 0.19 20.77 3.81
C PRO A 159 1.27 21.47 3.01
N LYS A 160 1.16 22.79 2.88
CA LYS A 160 2.16 23.65 2.19
C LYS A 160 3.32 24.04 3.10
N ASP A 161 3.52 23.34 4.21
CA ASP A 161 4.61 23.65 5.11
C ASP A 161 5.98 23.41 4.46
N GLY A 162 7.01 24.06 4.99
CA GLY A 162 8.36 24.02 4.45
C GLY A 162 9.04 22.65 4.44
N SER A 163 8.40 21.61 4.96
CA SER A 163 8.92 20.23 4.98
C SER A 163 9.14 19.68 3.57
N ARG A 164 8.43 20.23 2.59
CA ARG A 164 8.62 19.92 1.16
C ARG A 164 9.97 20.34 0.59
N ARG A 165 10.57 21.42 1.10
CA ARG A 165 11.79 22.00 0.51
C ARG A 165 13.00 21.08 0.62
N ASN A 166 13.03 20.18 1.59
CA ASN A 166 14.19 19.33 1.91
C ASN A 166 14.06 17.89 1.41
N GLY A 167 13.06 17.58 0.59
CA GLY A 167 12.90 16.20 0.07
C GLY A 167 12.54 15.15 1.13
N LYS A 168 12.23 15.58 2.33
CA LYS A 168 11.72 14.68 3.37
C LYS A 168 10.25 14.41 3.07
N ASN A 169 9.89 13.14 3.03
CA ASN A 169 8.49 12.72 3.02
C ASN A 169 7.75 13.47 4.12
N PHE A 170 6.46 13.76 3.92
CA PHE A 170 5.60 14.36 4.94
C PHE A 170 5.50 13.42 6.14
N GLY A 171 6.58 13.33 6.89
CA GLY A 171 6.65 12.51 8.09
C GLY A 171 5.92 13.23 9.21
N LEU A 172 4.77 12.70 9.58
CA LEU A 172 4.04 13.12 10.77
C LEU A 172 4.68 12.60 12.07
N GLY A 173 5.86 11.98 11.97
CA GLY A 173 6.53 11.32 13.08
C GLY A 173 6.17 9.84 13.23
N LYS A 174 6.54 9.24 14.36
CA LYS A 174 6.22 7.85 14.70
C LYS A 174 4.91 7.72 15.48
N GLU A 175 4.42 8.81 16.08
CA GLU A 175 3.17 8.80 16.85
C GLU A 175 1.96 8.64 15.94
N THR A 176 1.00 7.83 16.37
CA THR A 176 -0.26 7.65 15.66
C THR A 176 -1.05 8.95 15.63
N PRO A 177 -1.36 9.50 14.44
CA PRO A 177 -2.16 10.71 14.34
C PRO A 177 -3.59 10.48 14.86
N PRO A 178 -4.30 11.54 15.30
CA PRO A 178 -5.69 11.43 15.69
C PRO A 178 -6.55 10.80 14.60
N GLY A 179 -7.28 9.74 14.95
CA GLY A 179 -8.11 8.96 14.02
C GLY A 179 -7.34 7.96 13.16
N GLY A 180 -6.06 7.73 13.45
CA GLY A 180 -5.30 6.63 12.84
C GLY A 180 -5.87 5.28 13.26
N ILE A 181 -5.91 4.35 12.30
CA ILE A 181 -6.36 2.98 12.50
C ILE A 181 -5.32 2.00 11.98
N GLN A 182 -5.33 0.80 12.54
CA GLN A 182 -4.54 -0.35 12.11
C GLN A 182 -5.45 -1.32 11.34
N ILE A 183 -4.97 -1.84 10.23
CA ILE A 183 -5.71 -2.83 9.45
C ILE A 183 -5.37 -4.22 9.95
N ILE A 184 -6.40 -4.96 10.34
CA ILE A 184 -6.32 -6.38 10.68
C ILE A 184 -6.79 -7.15 9.45
N ALA A 185 -5.97 -8.08 8.95
CA ALA A 185 -6.23 -8.79 7.71
C ALA A 185 -5.82 -10.25 7.82
N GLU A 186 -6.64 -11.14 7.27
CA GLU A 186 -6.29 -12.51 6.93
C GLU A 186 -5.75 -12.56 5.50
N ALA A 187 -4.70 -13.37 5.30
CA ALA A 187 -4.08 -13.59 4.00
C ALA A 187 -4.93 -14.48 3.08
#